data_08586a41185f59d3d8f6f61ea879c102
#
_entry.id   08586a41185f59d3d8f6f61ea879c102
#
_cell.length_a   1.000
_cell.length_b   1.000
_cell.length_c   1.000
_cell.angle_alpha   90.00
_cell.angle_beta   90.00
_cell.angle_gamma   90.00
#
_symmetry.space_group_name_H-M   'P 1'
#
loop_
_entity.id
_entity.type
_entity.pdbx_description
1 polymer ?
#
loop_
_entity_poly.entity_id
_entity_poly.type
_entity_poly.pdbx_seq_one_letter_code
_entity_poly.pdbx_strand_id
1 'polypeptide(L)'
;MGDKELSELMDLLYPFFVKKIKSDSNFKNCIKSVNATVSYVDTSLSTNIDTEIKIKFPYDTTEISVINKSTSELAKGDLVCVHYYIDLKNAYVAYKV
;
A
#
# COMPACT_ATOMS: atom_id res chain seq x y z
N MET A 1 24.37 18.21 -17.55
CA MET A 1 23.22 18.89 -16.93
C MET A 1 23.48 19.03 -15.44
N GLY A 2 23.31 20.22 -14.89
CA GLY A 2 23.47 20.44 -13.45
C GLY A 2 22.28 19.92 -12.66
N ASP A 3 22.49 19.65 -11.38
CA ASP A 3 21.42 19.11 -10.49
C ASP A 3 20.20 20.02 -10.46
N LYS A 4 20.39 21.35 -10.50
CA LYS A 4 19.31 22.31 -10.51
C LYS A 4 18.47 22.21 -11.79
N GLU A 5 19.10 22.06 -12.95
CA GLU A 5 18.41 21.92 -14.22
C GLU A 5 17.61 20.60 -14.26
N LEU A 6 18.18 19.53 -13.74
CA LEU A 6 17.51 18.24 -13.66
C LEU A 6 16.28 18.32 -12.75
N SER A 7 16.40 18.99 -11.59
CA SER A 7 15.29 19.18 -10.67
C SER A 7 14.16 19.99 -11.30
N GLU A 8 14.47 21.08 -12.02
CA GLU A 8 13.47 21.88 -12.72
C GLU A 8 12.77 21.07 -13.82
N LEU A 9 13.52 20.25 -14.55
CA LEU A 9 12.95 19.39 -15.56
C LEU A 9 11.98 18.35 -14.96
N MET A 10 12.35 17.76 -13.84
CA MET A 10 11.47 16.80 -13.14
C MET A 10 10.22 17.47 -12.62
N ASP A 11 10.31 18.68 -12.08
CA ASP A 11 9.16 19.45 -11.60
C ASP A 11 8.18 19.77 -12.73
N LEU A 12 8.69 20.04 -13.93
CA LEU A 12 7.85 20.31 -15.09
C LEU A 12 7.17 19.05 -15.64
N LEU A 13 7.86 17.92 -15.62
CA LEU A 13 7.38 16.67 -16.21
C LEU A 13 6.50 15.89 -15.24
N TYR A 14 6.70 16.03 -13.94
CA TYR A 14 6.00 15.24 -12.94
C TYR A 14 4.48 15.37 -13.01
N PRO A 15 3.89 16.57 -13.04
CA PRO A 15 2.44 16.69 -13.14
C PRO A 15 1.87 16.07 -14.42
N PHE A 16 2.58 16.23 -15.53
CA PHE A 16 2.20 15.64 -16.81
C PHE A 16 2.22 14.11 -16.74
N PHE A 17 3.27 13.56 -16.15
CA PHE A 17 3.45 12.12 -15.98
C PHE A 17 2.35 11.52 -15.10
N VAL A 18 2.03 12.14 -13.97
CA VAL A 18 0.97 11.70 -13.06
C VAL A 18 -0.38 11.73 -13.77
N LYS A 19 -0.68 12.78 -14.52
CA LYS A 19 -1.93 12.89 -15.27
C LYS A 19 -2.07 11.76 -16.31
N LYS A 20 -0.98 11.46 -17.02
CA LYS A 20 -0.97 10.38 -18.00
C LYS A 20 -1.18 9.03 -17.33
N ILE A 21 -0.53 8.77 -16.19
CA ILE A 21 -0.71 7.55 -15.42
C ILE A 21 -2.17 7.36 -15.04
N LYS A 22 -2.83 8.40 -14.52
CA LYS A 22 -4.23 8.34 -14.12
C LYS A 22 -5.17 8.08 -15.27
N SER A 23 -4.84 8.52 -16.49
CA SER A 23 -5.68 8.34 -17.66
C SER A 23 -5.41 7.05 -18.43
N ASP A 24 -4.25 6.45 -18.23
CA ASP A 24 -3.85 5.21 -18.91
C ASP A 24 -4.42 4.00 -18.14
N SER A 25 -5.20 3.16 -18.82
CA SER A 25 -5.82 1.99 -18.22
C SER A 25 -4.80 0.99 -17.68
N ASN A 26 -3.64 0.88 -18.30
CA ASN A 26 -2.57 0.01 -17.81
C ASN A 26 -2.02 0.48 -16.49
N PHE A 27 -1.90 1.80 -16.29
CA PHE A 27 -1.47 2.38 -15.03
C PHE A 27 -2.56 2.32 -13.97
N LYS A 28 -3.83 2.41 -14.35
CA LYS A 28 -4.92 2.23 -13.40
C LYS A 28 -4.91 0.86 -12.76
N ASN A 29 -4.41 -0.14 -13.47
CA ASN A 29 -4.27 -1.49 -12.95
C ASN A 29 -2.90 -1.76 -12.35
N CYS A 30 -2.02 -0.76 -12.33
CA CYS A 30 -0.69 -0.88 -11.75
C CYS A 30 -0.78 -0.73 -10.23
N ILE A 31 -0.74 -1.84 -9.52
CA ILE A 31 -0.82 -1.89 -8.07
C ILE A 31 0.61 -1.97 -7.53
N LYS A 32 0.94 -1.09 -6.60
CA LYS A 32 2.21 -1.15 -5.89
C LYS A 32 2.07 -2.11 -4.72
N SER A 33 3.15 -2.78 -4.39
CA SER A 33 3.19 -3.71 -3.27
C SER A 33 4.33 -3.35 -2.31
N VAL A 34 4.09 -3.55 -1.04
CA VAL A 34 5.06 -3.32 0.02
C VAL A 34 4.80 -4.32 1.14
N ASN A 35 5.87 -4.81 1.76
CA ASN A 35 5.75 -5.68 2.91
C ASN A 35 5.49 -4.87 4.17
N ALA A 36 4.64 -5.39 5.03
CA ALA A 36 4.29 -4.78 6.30
C ALA A 36 4.10 -5.88 7.35
N THR A 37 4.06 -5.46 8.62
CA THR A 37 3.83 -6.37 9.74
C THR A 37 2.45 -6.08 10.33
N VAL A 38 1.68 -7.12 10.59
CA VAL A 38 0.39 -6.99 11.27
C VAL A 38 0.63 -6.53 12.70
N SER A 39 0.01 -5.41 13.08
CA SER A 39 0.16 -4.83 14.43
C SER A 39 -1.06 -5.07 15.31
N TYR A 40 -2.24 -5.28 14.73
CA TYR A 40 -3.46 -5.51 15.47
C TYR A 40 -4.46 -6.31 14.64
N VAL A 41 -5.10 -7.27 15.27
CA VAL A 41 -6.25 -8.01 14.75
C VAL A 41 -7.29 -8.12 15.87
N ASP A 42 -8.57 -8.13 15.49
CA ASP A 42 -9.66 -8.34 16.46
C ASP A 42 -9.86 -9.84 16.67
N THR A 43 -9.40 -10.31 17.83
CA THR A 43 -9.48 -11.74 18.18
C THR A 43 -10.89 -12.21 18.56
N SER A 44 -11.84 -11.30 18.72
CA SER A 44 -13.23 -11.65 18.99
C SER A 44 -13.99 -12.13 17.76
N LEU A 45 -13.45 -11.87 16.57
CA LEU A 45 -14.06 -12.30 15.31
C LEU A 45 -13.76 -13.77 15.04
N SER A 46 -14.72 -14.45 14.40
CA SER A 46 -14.54 -15.85 13.99
C SER A 46 -13.48 -15.99 12.90
N THR A 47 -13.33 -14.95 12.09
CA THR A 47 -12.28 -14.85 11.06
C THR A 47 -11.95 -13.37 10.85
N ASN A 48 -10.72 -13.07 10.47
CA ASN A 48 -10.34 -11.72 10.07
C ASN A 48 -10.19 -11.56 8.56
N ILE A 49 -10.58 -12.55 7.79
CA ILE A 49 -10.65 -12.43 6.33
C ILE A 49 -11.75 -11.44 5.97
N ASP A 50 -11.47 -10.53 5.05
CA ASP A 50 -12.36 -9.44 4.63
C ASP A 50 -12.71 -8.45 5.74
N THR A 51 -11.95 -8.43 6.81
CA THR A 51 -12.14 -7.48 7.93
C THR A 51 -11.00 -6.49 8.01
N GLU A 52 -11.23 -5.42 8.78
CA GLU A 52 -10.21 -4.41 9.04
C GLU A 52 -9.19 -4.92 10.05
N ILE A 53 -7.93 -4.76 9.70
CA ILE A 53 -6.79 -5.01 10.60
C ILE A 53 -5.87 -3.80 10.59
N LYS A 54 -4.88 -3.79 11.47
CA LYS A 54 -3.87 -2.72 11.48
C LYS A 54 -2.50 -3.29 11.17
N ILE A 55 -1.74 -2.54 10.41
CA ILE A 55 -0.40 -2.90 9.98
C ILE A 55 0.57 -1.76 10.28
N LYS A 56 1.85 -2.09 10.29
CA LYS A 56 2.95 -1.12 10.35
C LYS A 56 3.93 -1.41 9.22
N PHE A 57 4.33 -0.38 8.51
CA PHE A 57 5.40 -0.49 7.52
C PHE A 57 6.77 -0.53 8.21
N PRO A 58 7.79 -1.10 7.55
CA PRO A 58 9.15 -1.03 8.06
C PRO A 58 9.58 0.41 8.34
N TYR A 59 10.25 0.62 9.45
CA TYR A 59 10.77 1.94 9.87
C TYR A 59 9.69 2.97 10.20
N ASP A 60 8.42 2.56 10.30
CA ASP A 60 7.32 3.43 10.69
C ASP A 60 6.66 2.87 11.94
N THR A 61 6.34 3.75 12.89
CA THR A 61 5.65 3.38 14.13
C THR A 61 4.14 3.60 14.04
N THR A 62 3.66 4.22 12.97
CA THR A 62 2.24 4.51 12.78
C THR A 62 1.50 3.27 12.33
N GLU A 63 0.40 2.95 13.01
CA GLU A 63 -0.51 1.88 12.59
C GLU A 63 -1.46 2.39 11.51
N ILE A 64 -1.65 1.58 10.48
CA ILE A 64 -2.54 1.90 9.37
C ILE A 64 -3.61 0.84 9.28
N SER A 65 -4.87 1.26 9.19
CA SER A 65 -6.00 0.35 9.02
C SER A 65 -6.14 -0.06 7.55
N VAL A 66 -6.22 -1.36 7.33
CA VAL A 66 -6.37 -1.94 5.98
C VAL A 66 -7.32 -3.13 6.07
N ILE A 67 -7.87 -3.55 4.93
CA ILE A 67 -8.71 -4.74 4.87
C ILE A 67 -7.84 -5.96 4.53
N ASN A 68 -8.08 -7.05 5.23
CA ASN A 68 -7.44 -8.32 4.93
C ASN A 68 -8.14 -8.99 3.75
N LYS A 69 -7.64 -8.79 2.55
CA LYS A 69 -8.14 -9.43 1.32
C LYS A 69 -7.43 -10.74 0.99
N SER A 70 -6.54 -11.19 1.86
CA SER A 70 -5.91 -12.50 1.69
C SER A 70 -6.92 -13.62 1.97
N THR A 71 -6.56 -14.83 1.58
CA THR A 71 -7.38 -16.01 1.86
C THR A 71 -7.04 -16.65 3.21
N SER A 72 -6.18 -16.01 3.99
CA SER A 72 -5.69 -16.55 5.26
C SER A 72 -6.01 -15.62 6.41
N GLU A 73 -6.32 -16.22 7.56
CA GLU A 73 -6.39 -15.46 8.80
C GLU A 73 -5.00 -14.96 9.18
N LEU A 74 -4.95 -13.77 9.74
CA LEU A 74 -3.71 -13.12 10.13
C LEU A 74 -3.64 -12.99 11.64
N ALA A 75 -2.42 -13.00 12.17
CA ALA A 75 -2.14 -12.78 13.58
C ALA A 75 -1.14 -11.63 13.73
N LYS A 76 -1.15 -11.00 14.89
CA LYS A 76 -0.17 -9.97 15.21
C LYS A 76 1.26 -10.52 15.03
N GLY A 77 2.07 -9.77 14.31
CA GLY A 77 3.44 -10.17 14.00
C GLY A 77 3.62 -10.84 12.65
N ASP A 78 2.53 -11.19 11.97
CA ASP A 78 2.64 -11.80 10.63
C ASP A 78 3.16 -10.78 9.63
N LEU A 79 4.02 -11.27 8.74
CA LEU A 79 4.52 -10.48 7.62
C LEU A 79 3.56 -10.64 6.45
N VAL A 80 3.11 -9.53 5.89
CA VAL A 80 2.11 -9.53 4.82
C VAL A 80 2.56 -8.63 3.68
N CYS A 81 2.05 -8.92 2.49
CA CYS A 81 2.21 -8.04 1.34
C CYS A 81 0.97 -7.18 1.20
N VAL A 82 1.16 -5.88 1.25
CA VAL A 82 0.10 -4.88 1.13
C VAL A 82 0.14 -4.31 -0.27
N HIS A 83 -1.00 -4.36 -0.95
CA HIS A 83 -1.18 -3.73 -2.24
C HIS A 83 -1.90 -2.40 -2.06
N TYR A 84 -1.47 -1.39 -2.78
CA TYR A 84 -2.13 -0.09 -2.78
C TYR A 84 -2.05 0.54 -4.16
N TYR A 85 -2.98 1.44 -4.42
CA TYR A 85 -3.10 2.13 -5.68
C TYR A 85 -3.18 3.62 -5.43
N ILE A 86 -2.19 4.36 -5.93
CA ILE A 86 -2.03 5.81 -5.79
C ILE A 86 -1.75 6.24 -4.35
N ASP A 87 -2.62 5.88 -3.39
CA ASP A 87 -2.45 6.23 -1.98
C ASP A 87 -2.81 5.05 -1.08
N LEU A 88 -2.60 5.23 0.22
CA LEU A 88 -2.82 4.18 1.21
C LEU A 88 -4.29 4.05 1.66
N LYS A 89 -5.19 4.91 1.20
CA LYS A 89 -6.61 4.84 1.59
C LYS A 89 -7.28 3.58 1.09
N ASN A 90 -6.85 3.07 -0.06
CA ASN A 90 -7.38 1.88 -0.68
C ASN A 90 -6.44 0.68 -0.52
N ALA A 91 -5.51 0.76 0.41
CA ALA A 91 -4.58 -0.33 0.67
C ALA A 91 -5.29 -1.54 1.25
N TYR A 92 -4.83 -2.71 0.90
CA TYR A 92 -5.36 -3.98 1.43
C TYR A 92 -4.24 -5.00 1.50
N VAL A 93 -4.40 -5.97 2.40
CA VAL A 93 -3.49 -7.11 2.46
C VAL A 93 -3.84 -8.07 1.34
N ALA A 94 -2.88 -8.32 0.45
CA ALA A 94 -3.08 -9.21 -0.68
C ALA A 94 -2.80 -10.66 -0.30
N TYR A 95 -1.74 -10.90 0.46
CA TYR A 95 -1.38 -12.24 0.89
C TYR A 95 -0.40 -12.19 2.07
N LYS A 96 -0.34 -13.29 2.80
CA LYS A 96 0.63 -13.51 3.86
C LYS A 96 1.94 -13.99 3.24
N VAL A 97 3.03 -13.35 3.65
CA VAL A 97 4.37 -13.73 3.19
C VAL A 97 4.83 -15.03 3.86
#